data_a779a83240afb1bc5afbdbbe085464d2
#
_entry.id   a779a83240afb1bc5afbdbbe085464d2
#
_cell.length_a   1.000
_cell.length_b   1.000
_cell.length_c   1.000
_cell.angle_alpha   90.00
_cell.angle_beta   90.00
_cell.angle_gamma   90.00
#
_symmetry.space_group_name_H-M   'P 1'
#
loop_
_entity.id
_entity.type
_entity.pdbx_description
1 polymer ?
#
loop_
_entity_poly.entity_id
_entity_poly.type
_entity_poly.pdbx_seq_one_letter_code
_entity_poly.pdbx_strand_id
1 'polypeptide(L)'
;FYGQTVSWYPCGATGGMERTEAEESNSFSCAMVTVPLDYEDPDGQTIQIALKKRAADGESHGSLFINPGGPGSSGVQLVETASQGIFSQDLLAGYDVIGFDPRGVGSSTAIDCGQAGPAGGAGAGQPQPGQSFEDWAQGYSAGVTALEQQCAEHSEPGLLDHVGTLSSARDLDVLRAVMGEESLNYLGYSYGTGLGYTYAELFPDNTGRMVLDGALDPSLSAEEIDLGMAEGNEIALESYVEACQAGQTGADCPLSGEVENGVQQVRDLIASANTSPMGTSEPDQQVTGDQMSQVIRGALSTARWQELTAALTPAITQGDASVFALAANQMTQSAPAASMATMIAIMCQDRPSQGDMNSWENQYEEAQEVSPTFGAAWTNSDMTCAAWGHGNEPLPADITAEGASPILVVGTTGDPATRYEWAEALAEQLDSGHLLTWEGESHCAYGRGSSCISGAVDDFLLNGKLPKDDLVCSG
;
A
#
# COMPACT_ATOMS: atom_id res chain seq x y z
N PHE A 1 4.24 -14.60 -25.27
CA PHE A 1 3.39 -13.74 -24.46
C PHE A 1 3.16 -12.40 -25.15
N TYR A 2 4.16 -11.72 -25.63
CA TYR A 2 4.09 -10.38 -26.24
C TYR A 2 3.21 -10.28 -27.51
N GLY A 3 2.97 -11.38 -28.23
CA GLY A 3 2.15 -11.42 -29.45
C GLY A 3 0.71 -11.87 -29.24
N GLN A 4 0.25 -12.07 -28.01
CA GLN A 4 -1.12 -12.49 -27.75
C GLN A 4 -2.13 -11.36 -28.00
N THR A 5 -3.36 -11.72 -28.40
CA THR A 5 -4.44 -10.77 -28.57
C THR A 5 -5.30 -10.72 -27.32
N VAL A 6 -5.48 -9.55 -26.74
CA VAL A 6 -6.32 -9.36 -25.57
C VAL A 6 -7.80 -9.45 -25.94
N SER A 7 -8.53 -10.35 -25.27
CA SER A 7 -9.96 -10.54 -25.50
C SER A 7 -10.79 -9.77 -24.45
N TRP A 8 -11.14 -8.55 -24.78
CA TRP A 8 -11.95 -7.69 -23.93
C TRP A 8 -13.41 -8.12 -23.89
N TYR A 9 -14.04 -8.03 -22.74
CA TYR A 9 -15.48 -8.23 -22.54
C TYR A 9 -16.06 -7.13 -21.64
N PRO A 10 -17.35 -6.76 -21.80
CA PRO A 10 -17.99 -5.78 -20.95
C PRO A 10 -18.05 -6.24 -19.49
N CYS A 11 -17.65 -5.37 -18.56
CA CYS A 11 -17.80 -5.57 -17.12
C CYS A 11 -18.37 -4.31 -16.47
N GLY A 12 -18.89 -4.45 -15.23
CA GLY A 12 -19.51 -3.32 -14.51
C GLY A 12 -18.49 -2.26 -14.08
N ALA A 13 -18.97 -1.06 -13.77
CA ALA A 13 -18.17 -0.03 -13.10
C ALA A 13 -17.73 -0.48 -11.68
N THR A 14 -18.48 -1.40 -11.08
CA THR A 14 -18.18 -2.08 -9.82
C THR A 14 -18.35 -3.59 -9.98
N GLY A 15 -17.92 -4.38 -8.98
CA GLY A 15 -18.06 -5.84 -9.02
C GLY A 15 -16.88 -6.58 -9.70
N GLY A 16 -15.72 -5.96 -9.74
CA GLY A 16 -14.47 -6.60 -10.20
C GLY A 16 -14.54 -6.99 -11.67
N MET A 17 -14.28 -8.27 -11.95
CA MET A 17 -14.18 -8.84 -13.30
C MET A 17 -15.49 -9.44 -13.83
N GLU A 18 -16.62 -9.28 -13.12
CA GLU A 18 -17.88 -9.89 -13.53
C GLU A 18 -18.38 -9.32 -14.85
N ARG A 19 -18.76 -10.24 -15.78
CA ARG A 19 -19.35 -9.86 -17.06
C ARG A 19 -20.73 -9.23 -16.84
N THR A 20 -20.98 -8.11 -17.49
CA THR A 20 -22.32 -7.47 -17.48
C THR A 20 -22.88 -7.36 -18.92
N GLU A 21 -24.21 -7.49 -19.06
CA GLU A 21 -24.92 -7.24 -20.31
C GLU A 21 -25.59 -5.84 -20.33
N ALA A 22 -25.44 -5.07 -19.24
CA ALA A 22 -26.10 -3.78 -19.11
C ALA A 22 -25.47 -2.72 -20.01
N GLU A 23 -26.30 -1.95 -20.73
CA GLU A 23 -25.88 -0.82 -21.58
C GLU A 23 -25.17 0.31 -20.77
N GLU A 24 -25.29 0.30 -19.44
CA GLU A 24 -24.67 1.28 -18.52
C GLU A 24 -23.14 1.13 -18.41
N SER A 25 -22.57 0.05 -18.95
CA SER A 25 -21.14 -0.27 -18.75
C SER A 25 -20.28 -0.08 -20.00
N ASN A 26 -20.69 0.66 -21.00
CA ASN A 26 -19.92 0.88 -22.22
C ASN A 26 -18.53 1.49 -21.99
N SER A 27 -18.28 2.05 -20.79
CA SER A 27 -16.99 2.64 -20.41
C SER A 27 -16.04 1.65 -19.75
N PHE A 28 -16.50 0.47 -19.30
CA PHE A 28 -15.65 -0.50 -18.64
C PHE A 28 -15.57 -1.81 -19.41
N SER A 29 -14.35 -2.34 -19.48
CA SER A 29 -14.09 -3.65 -20.06
C SER A 29 -13.01 -4.37 -19.29
N CYS A 30 -13.14 -5.71 -19.22
CA CYS A 30 -12.26 -6.60 -18.51
C CYS A 30 -11.59 -7.59 -19.46
N ALA A 31 -10.39 -8.04 -19.11
CA ALA A 31 -9.66 -9.05 -19.86
C ALA A 31 -8.71 -9.82 -18.95
N MET A 32 -8.28 -11.00 -19.43
CA MET A 32 -7.20 -11.78 -18.83
C MET A 32 -6.05 -11.86 -19.82
N VAL A 33 -4.82 -11.69 -19.31
CA VAL A 33 -3.59 -11.79 -20.08
C VAL A 33 -2.75 -12.91 -19.52
N THR A 34 -2.25 -13.80 -20.39
CA THR A 34 -1.39 -14.92 -20.01
C THR A 34 0.06 -14.48 -19.91
N VAL A 35 0.73 -14.82 -18.81
CA VAL A 35 2.17 -14.60 -18.60
C VAL A 35 2.82 -15.89 -18.10
N PRO A 36 4.15 -16.06 -18.20
CA PRO A 36 4.81 -17.20 -17.60
C PRO A 36 4.74 -17.12 -16.07
N LEU A 37 4.62 -18.24 -15.39
CA LEU A 37 4.82 -18.28 -13.95
C LEU A 37 6.27 -17.89 -13.63
N ASP A 38 7.21 -18.58 -14.29
CA ASP A 38 8.64 -18.34 -14.15
C ASP A 38 9.20 -17.76 -15.46
N TYR A 39 9.81 -16.58 -15.38
CA TYR A 39 10.45 -15.91 -16.52
C TYR A 39 11.78 -16.58 -16.94
N GLU A 40 12.35 -17.43 -16.09
CA GLU A 40 13.54 -18.23 -16.44
C GLU A 40 13.15 -19.52 -17.18
N ASP A 41 11.89 -20.00 -17.04
CA ASP A 41 11.29 -21.12 -17.78
C ASP A 41 10.00 -20.68 -18.49
N PRO A 42 10.07 -19.80 -19.51
CA PRO A 42 8.87 -19.23 -20.15
C PRO A 42 8.04 -20.23 -20.94
N ASP A 43 8.56 -21.41 -21.25
CA ASP A 43 7.82 -22.50 -21.90
C ASP A 43 7.11 -23.43 -20.88
N GLY A 44 7.30 -23.17 -19.59
CA GLY A 44 6.72 -23.91 -18.47
C GLY A 44 5.28 -23.53 -18.13
N GLN A 45 4.99 -23.46 -16.83
CA GLN A 45 3.67 -23.11 -16.33
C GLN A 45 3.32 -21.65 -16.61
N THR A 46 2.05 -21.36 -16.84
CA THR A 46 1.54 -19.99 -17.07
C THR A 46 0.50 -19.62 -16.06
N ILE A 47 0.37 -18.32 -15.82
CA ILE A 47 -0.65 -17.70 -14.96
C ILE A 47 -1.42 -16.62 -15.73
N GLN A 48 -2.49 -16.13 -15.12
CA GLN A 48 -3.37 -15.11 -15.71
C GLN A 48 -3.30 -13.82 -14.92
N ILE A 49 -3.15 -12.70 -15.63
CA ILE A 49 -3.21 -11.34 -15.07
C ILE A 49 -4.53 -10.69 -15.47
N ALA A 50 -5.28 -10.24 -14.48
CA ALA A 50 -6.55 -9.56 -14.64
C ALA A 50 -6.35 -8.09 -14.97
N LEU A 51 -7.06 -7.62 -16.00
CA LEU A 51 -7.09 -6.23 -16.43
C LEU A 51 -8.52 -5.69 -16.38
N LYS A 52 -8.68 -4.49 -15.86
CA LYS A 52 -9.89 -3.69 -15.98
C LYS A 52 -9.56 -2.34 -16.60
N LYS A 53 -10.28 -2.01 -17.66
CA LYS A 53 -10.13 -0.77 -18.40
C LYS A 53 -11.36 0.11 -18.24
N ARG A 54 -11.13 1.39 -17.92
CA ARG A 54 -12.09 2.46 -18.15
C ARG A 54 -11.65 3.22 -19.41
N ALA A 55 -12.49 3.19 -20.44
CA ALA A 55 -12.20 3.91 -21.68
C ALA A 55 -12.16 5.43 -21.46
N ALA A 56 -11.33 6.14 -22.24
CA ALA A 56 -11.30 7.60 -22.25
C ALA A 56 -12.64 8.20 -22.67
N ASP A 57 -13.03 9.32 -22.05
CA ASP A 57 -14.24 10.07 -22.44
C ASP A 57 -14.03 10.91 -23.72
N GLY A 58 -12.80 11.08 -24.18
CA GLY A 58 -12.41 11.85 -25.34
C GLY A 58 -11.46 11.08 -26.29
N GLU A 59 -10.58 11.81 -26.99
CA GLU A 59 -9.54 11.20 -27.79
C GLU A 59 -8.42 10.70 -26.89
N SER A 60 -8.24 9.37 -26.86
CA SER A 60 -7.25 8.74 -25.99
C SER A 60 -5.82 9.00 -26.45
N HIS A 61 -4.95 9.35 -25.52
CA HIS A 61 -3.50 9.44 -25.71
C HIS A 61 -2.80 8.07 -25.57
N GLY A 62 -3.57 7.01 -25.31
CA GLY A 62 -3.08 5.65 -25.03
C GLY A 62 -3.53 5.16 -23.65
N SER A 63 -2.85 4.14 -23.15
CA SER A 63 -3.13 3.51 -21.87
C SER A 63 -2.35 4.18 -20.74
N LEU A 64 -3.04 4.45 -19.61
CA LEU A 64 -2.43 4.79 -18.34
C LEU A 64 -2.63 3.63 -17.37
N PHE A 65 -1.56 2.93 -17.05
CA PHE A 65 -1.58 1.87 -16.05
C PHE A 65 -1.52 2.44 -14.64
N ILE A 66 -2.34 1.90 -13.73
CA ILE A 66 -2.39 2.37 -12.35
C ILE A 66 -2.22 1.22 -11.36
N ASN A 67 -1.50 1.49 -10.26
CA ASN A 67 -1.31 0.54 -9.17
C ASN A 67 -1.51 1.23 -7.81
N PRO A 68 -2.39 0.70 -6.93
CA PRO A 68 -2.68 1.29 -5.62
C PRO A 68 -1.60 1.09 -4.56
N GLY A 69 -0.67 0.17 -4.78
CA GLY A 69 0.33 -0.22 -3.80
C GLY A 69 -0.11 -1.38 -2.90
N GLY A 70 0.17 -1.26 -1.65
CA GLY A 70 0.01 -2.29 -0.63
C GLY A 70 1.36 -2.79 -0.11
N PRO A 71 2.01 -3.84 -0.73
CA PRO A 71 1.58 -4.65 -1.88
C PRO A 71 0.32 -5.49 -1.64
N GLY A 72 -0.22 -6.07 -2.70
CA GLY A 72 -1.40 -6.96 -2.60
C GLY A 72 -2.75 -6.24 -2.77
N SER A 73 -2.78 -4.93 -2.97
CA SER A 73 -4.02 -4.21 -3.28
C SER A 73 -4.38 -4.32 -4.76
N SER A 74 -5.69 -4.37 -5.05
CA SER A 74 -6.22 -4.60 -6.39
C SER A 74 -6.25 -3.33 -7.25
N GLY A 75 -5.54 -3.35 -8.38
CA GLY A 75 -5.63 -2.31 -9.41
C GLY A 75 -6.97 -2.33 -10.14
N VAL A 76 -7.60 -3.48 -10.28
CA VAL A 76 -8.96 -3.63 -10.81
C VAL A 76 -9.95 -2.82 -9.95
N GLN A 77 -9.87 -2.90 -8.61
CA GLN A 77 -10.70 -2.11 -7.70
C GLN A 77 -10.35 -0.61 -7.75
N LEU A 78 -9.07 -0.27 -7.92
CA LEU A 78 -8.68 1.14 -8.04
C LEU A 78 -9.33 1.81 -9.25
N VAL A 79 -9.40 1.16 -10.41
CA VAL A 79 -10.13 1.71 -11.58
C VAL A 79 -11.59 1.99 -11.28
N GLU A 80 -12.24 1.15 -10.46
CA GLU A 80 -13.64 1.34 -10.05
C GLU A 80 -13.83 2.62 -9.24
N THR A 81 -12.89 2.93 -8.36
CA THR A 81 -12.96 4.10 -7.47
C THR A 81 -12.34 5.36 -8.09
N ALA A 82 -11.35 5.22 -8.95
CA ALA A 82 -10.62 6.32 -9.57
C ALA A 82 -11.53 7.29 -10.35
N SER A 83 -12.55 6.75 -11.04
CA SER A 83 -13.56 7.54 -11.74
C SER A 83 -14.51 8.30 -10.80
N GLN A 84 -14.47 8.05 -9.49
CA GLN A 84 -15.34 8.65 -8.49
C GLN A 84 -14.73 9.86 -7.75
N GLY A 85 -13.67 10.47 -8.33
CA GLY A 85 -13.13 11.73 -7.82
C GLY A 85 -11.63 11.74 -7.49
N ILE A 86 -10.91 10.64 -7.70
CA ILE A 86 -9.44 10.61 -7.56
C ILE A 86 -8.79 11.27 -8.76
N PHE A 87 -9.24 10.94 -9.98
CA PHE A 87 -8.71 11.49 -11.23
C PHE A 87 -9.51 12.68 -11.73
N SER A 88 -8.82 13.64 -12.34
CA SER A 88 -9.44 14.77 -12.98
C SER A 88 -10.25 14.34 -14.21
N GLN A 89 -11.22 15.17 -14.60
CA GLN A 89 -11.99 14.94 -15.81
C GLN A 89 -11.11 15.00 -17.07
N ASP A 90 -10.07 15.83 -17.06
CA ASP A 90 -9.14 15.96 -18.20
C ASP A 90 -8.30 14.68 -18.35
N LEU A 91 -7.82 14.09 -17.25
CA LEU A 91 -7.12 12.81 -17.27
C LEU A 91 -8.02 11.68 -17.77
N LEU A 92 -9.27 11.62 -17.28
CA LEU A 92 -10.27 10.63 -17.68
C LEU A 92 -10.71 10.82 -19.15
N ALA A 93 -10.61 12.02 -19.71
CA ALA A 93 -10.87 12.27 -21.12
C ALA A 93 -9.67 11.91 -22.02
N GLY A 94 -8.44 11.98 -21.47
CA GLY A 94 -7.21 11.79 -22.23
C GLY A 94 -6.64 10.37 -22.23
N TYR A 95 -7.03 9.50 -21.30
CA TYR A 95 -6.46 8.15 -21.19
C TYR A 95 -7.48 7.04 -21.06
N ASP A 96 -7.18 5.90 -21.68
CA ASP A 96 -7.73 4.62 -21.27
C ASP A 96 -7.05 4.23 -19.95
N VAL A 97 -7.78 4.35 -18.82
CA VAL A 97 -7.22 4.01 -17.50
C VAL A 97 -7.29 2.51 -17.29
N ILE A 98 -6.14 1.89 -17.03
CA ILE A 98 -6.01 0.43 -16.88
C ILE A 98 -5.52 0.09 -15.48
N GLY A 99 -6.38 -0.54 -14.69
CA GLY A 99 -5.98 -1.23 -13.47
C GLY A 99 -5.70 -2.70 -13.77
N PHE A 100 -4.70 -3.22 -13.14
CA PHE A 100 -4.36 -4.63 -13.18
C PHE A 100 -4.12 -5.14 -11.77
N ASP A 101 -4.46 -6.40 -11.56
CA ASP A 101 -4.08 -7.09 -10.35
C ASP A 101 -2.75 -7.81 -10.63
N PRO A 102 -1.66 -7.47 -9.92
CA PRO A 102 -0.40 -8.20 -10.08
C PRO A 102 -0.56 -9.70 -9.83
N ARG A 103 0.42 -10.50 -10.20
CA ARG A 103 0.48 -11.91 -9.85
C ARG A 103 0.32 -12.12 -8.34
N GLY A 104 -0.43 -13.12 -7.93
CA GLY A 104 -0.77 -13.35 -6.54
C GLY A 104 -1.93 -12.50 -5.99
N VAL A 105 -2.42 -11.51 -6.73
CA VAL A 105 -3.40 -10.51 -6.25
C VAL A 105 -4.78 -10.69 -6.86
N GLY A 106 -5.81 -10.56 -6.06
CA GLY A 106 -7.18 -10.27 -6.46
C GLY A 106 -7.79 -11.19 -7.51
N SER A 107 -8.08 -10.64 -8.68
CA SER A 107 -8.71 -11.38 -9.80
C SER A 107 -7.71 -12.02 -10.76
N SER A 108 -6.40 -11.79 -10.59
CA SER A 108 -5.34 -12.54 -11.26
C SER A 108 -5.25 -13.97 -10.71
N THR A 109 -4.27 -14.78 -11.19
CA THR A 109 -3.92 -16.00 -10.48
C THR A 109 -3.44 -15.61 -9.09
N ALA A 110 -4.36 -15.70 -8.12
CA ALA A 110 -4.19 -15.16 -6.77
C ALA A 110 -3.57 -16.19 -5.83
N ILE A 111 -2.92 -15.70 -4.77
CA ILE A 111 -2.61 -16.51 -3.60
C ILE A 111 -3.94 -16.87 -2.92
N ASP A 112 -4.18 -18.16 -2.73
CA ASP A 112 -5.32 -18.70 -2.00
C ASP A 112 -4.81 -19.40 -0.74
N CYS A 113 -5.31 -19.02 0.41
CA CYS A 113 -4.98 -19.64 1.69
C CYS A 113 -6.16 -20.44 2.27
N GLY A 114 -7.14 -20.75 1.43
CA GLY A 114 -8.32 -21.49 1.84
C GLY A 114 -9.16 -20.72 2.87
N GLN A 115 -9.67 -21.44 3.88
CA GLN A 115 -10.37 -20.83 5.03
C GLN A 115 -9.38 -20.53 6.16
N ALA A 116 -8.21 -19.94 5.83
CA ALA A 116 -7.37 -19.40 6.86
C ALA A 116 -8.22 -18.41 7.68
N GLY A 117 -8.30 -18.65 8.96
CA GLY A 117 -8.86 -17.66 9.88
C GLY A 117 -8.11 -16.34 9.70
N PRO A 118 -8.65 -15.22 10.18
CA PRO A 118 -7.89 -13.98 10.16
C PRO A 118 -6.48 -14.30 10.64
N ALA A 119 -5.48 -13.71 10.01
CA ALA A 119 -4.05 -13.86 10.35
C ALA A 119 -3.73 -13.57 11.84
N GLY A 120 -4.74 -13.42 12.68
CA GLY A 120 -4.72 -13.44 14.14
C GLY A 120 -4.15 -14.72 14.77
N GLY A 121 -3.86 -15.76 13.96
CA GLY A 121 -2.99 -16.85 14.38
C GLY A 121 -1.50 -16.55 14.16
N ALA A 122 -1.16 -15.74 13.15
CA ALA A 122 0.18 -15.17 13.00
C ALA A 122 0.17 -13.86 13.79
N GLY A 123 0.27 -13.97 15.10
CA GLY A 123 0.48 -12.98 16.12
C GLY A 123 0.48 -11.50 15.73
N ALA A 124 -0.69 -10.97 15.33
CA ALA A 124 -0.91 -9.57 15.57
C ALA A 124 -0.83 -9.37 17.08
N GLY A 125 0.20 -8.72 17.56
CA GLY A 125 0.33 -8.47 18.98
C GLY A 125 1.76 -8.27 19.41
N GLN A 126 1.87 -7.68 20.56
CA GLN A 126 3.10 -7.50 21.30
C GLN A 126 3.29 -8.67 22.24
N PRO A 127 4.53 -8.90 22.74
CA PRO A 127 4.74 -9.80 23.86
C PRO A 127 3.78 -9.45 25.02
N GLN A 128 3.11 -10.46 25.56
CA GLN A 128 2.21 -10.24 26.68
C GLN A 128 3.00 -9.88 27.95
N PRO A 129 2.41 -9.13 28.90
CA PRO A 129 3.09 -8.81 30.15
C PRO A 129 3.67 -10.06 30.83
N GLY A 130 5.01 -10.11 30.94
CA GLY A 130 5.75 -11.22 31.53
C GLY A 130 6.14 -12.34 30.57
N GLN A 131 5.79 -12.24 29.30
CA GLN A 131 6.28 -13.11 28.23
C GLN A 131 7.65 -12.59 27.74
N SER A 132 8.61 -13.50 27.52
CA SER A 132 9.88 -13.13 26.91
C SER A 132 9.69 -12.82 25.43
N PHE A 133 10.55 -11.97 24.85
CA PHE A 133 10.55 -11.73 23.41
C PHE A 133 10.73 -13.04 22.65
N GLU A 134 11.66 -13.90 23.07
CA GLU A 134 11.93 -15.20 22.44
C GLU A 134 10.69 -16.11 22.39
N ASP A 135 9.96 -16.27 23.52
CA ASP A 135 8.74 -17.10 23.54
C ASP A 135 7.64 -16.54 22.62
N TRP A 136 7.50 -15.20 22.57
CA TRP A 136 6.56 -14.55 21.68
C TRP A 136 6.97 -14.72 20.21
N ALA A 137 8.23 -14.45 19.86
CA ALA A 137 8.77 -14.56 18.51
C ALA A 137 8.67 -15.98 17.95
N GLN A 138 8.90 -17.00 18.78
CA GLN A 138 8.71 -18.39 18.38
C GLN A 138 7.23 -18.70 18.06
N GLY A 139 6.31 -18.22 18.89
CA GLY A 139 4.87 -18.36 18.65
C GLY A 139 4.40 -17.64 17.40
N TYR A 140 4.90 -16.41 17.18
CA TYR A 140 4.65 -15.61 15.98
C TYR A 140 5.14 -16.33 14.71
N SER A 141 6.41 -16.73 14.70
CA SER A 141 7.02 -17.44 13.56
C SER A 141 6.29 -18.75 13.23
N ALA A 142 5.87 -19.50 14.25
CA ALA A 142 5.05 -20.71 14.02
C ALA A 142 3.70 -20.40 13.37
N GLY A 143 3.08 -19.27 13.73
CA GLY A 143 1.84 -18.80 13.11
C GLY A 143 2.03 -18.41 11.64
N VAL A 144 3.12 -17.70 11.32
CA VAL A 144 3.48 -17.33 9.92
C VAL A 144 3.75 -18.57 9.08
N THR A 145 4.53 -19.52 9.59
CA THR A 145 4.81 -20.80 8.89
C THR A 145 3.53 -21.59 8.65
N ALA A 146 2.59 -21.61 9.60
CA ALA A 146 1.31 -22.30 9.41
C ALA A 146 0.45 -21.61 8.33
N LEU A 147 0.49 -20.28 8.26
CA LEU A 147 -0.20 -19.52 7.20
C LEU A 147 0.43 -19.81 5.84
N GLU A 148 1.76 -19.79 5.74
CA GLU A 148 2.49 -20.13 4.50
C GLU A 148 2.08 -21.50 3.99
N GLN A 149 2.11 -22.53 4.85
CA GLN A 149 1.73 -23.89 4.47
C GLN A 149 0.29 -23.96 3.93
N GLN A 150 -0.66 -23.27 4.56
CA GLN A 150 -2.02 -23.18 4.05
C GLN A 150 -2.08 -22.53 2.67
N CYS A 151 -1.35 -21.43 2.46
CA CYS A 151 -1.32 -20.74 1.17
C CYS A 151 -0.65 -21.62 0.09
N ALA A 152 0.43 -22.34 0.43
CA ALA A 152 1.12 -23.25 -0.50
C ALA A 152 0.24 -24.45 -0.90
N GLU A 153 -0.61 -24.95 0.00
CA GLU A 153 -1.53 -26.06 -0.28
C GLU A 153 -2.71 -25.67 -1.18
N HIS A 154 -3.13 -24.41 -1.17
CA HIS A 154 -4.35 -23.95 -1.88
C HIS A 154 -4.05 -23.14 -3.14
N SER A 155 -2.87 -22.52 -3.24
CA SER A 155 -2.46 -21.73 -4.39
C SER A 155 -1.98 -22.63 -5.56
N GLU A 156 -1.87 -22.02 -6.74
CA GLU A 156 -1.20 -22.69 -7.87
C GLU A 156 0.23 -23.11 -7.48
N PRO A 157 0.64 -24.35 -7.78
CA PRO A 157 1.98 -24.84 -7.42
C PRO A 157 3.09 -23.91 -7.92
N GLY A 158 4.01 -23.54 -7.04
CA GLY A 158 5.13 -22.65 -7.32
C GLY A 158 4.79 -21.15 -7.34
N LEU A 159 3.53 -20.77 -7.21
CA LEU A 159 3.14 -19.36 -7.26
C LEU A 159 3.85 -18.52 -6.18
N LEU A 160 3.96 -19.05 -4.97
CA LEU A 160 4.60 -18.34 -3.85
C LEU A 160 6.07 -18.01 -4.10
N ASP A 161 6.75 -18.76 -4.97
CA ASP A 161 8.15 -18.52 -5.35
C ASP A 161 8.32 -17.44 -6.43
N HIS A 162 7.23 -16.99 -7.04
CA HIS A 162 7.27 -16.11 -8.23
C HIS A 162 6.32 -14.91 -8.16
N VAL A 163 5.96 -14.44 -6.96
CA VAL A 163 5.06 -13.28 -6.79
C VAL A 163 5.80 -11.95 -6.58
N GLY A 164 7.13 -11.96 -6.62
CA GLY A 164 7.96 -10.78 -6.37
C GLY A 164 7.77 -9.66 -7.39
N THR A 165 8.23 -8.49 -7.02
CA THR A 165 8.11 -7.25 -7.82
C THR A 165 8.89 -7.33 -9.13
N LEU A 166 10.03 -8.03 -9.19
CA LEU A 166 10.76 -8.26 -10.45
C LEU A 166 9.91 -8.99 -11.49
N SER A 167 9.25 -10.07 -11.08
CA SER A 167 8.34 -10.81 -11.96
C SER A 167 7.11 -9.99 -12.33
N SER A 168 6.55 -9.21 -11.40
CA SER A 168 5.42 -8.29 -11.67
C SER A 168 5.79 -7.16 -12.65
N ALA A 169 7.02 -6.64 -12.58
CA ALA A 169 7.53 -5.65 -13.54
C ALA A 169 7.67 -6.23 -14.96
N ARG A 170 8.09 -7.47 -15.07
CA ARG A 170 8.11 -8.19 -16.37
C ARG A 170 6.71 -8.43 -16.91
N ASP A 171 5.74 -8.78 -16.05
CA ASP A 171 4.32 -8.85 -16.44
C ASP A 171 3.86 -7.52 -17.01
N LEU A 172 4.19 -6.42 -16.34
CA LEU A 172 3.78 -5.07 -16.76
C LEU A 172 4.31 -4.71 -18.15
N ASP A 173 5.51 -5.18 -18.54
CA ASP A 173 6.00 -5.00 -19.90
C ASP A 173 5.25 -5.85 -20.93
N VAL A 174 4.86 -7.08 -20.56
CA VAL A 174 3.94 -7.88 -21.41
C VAL A 174 2.60 -7.15 -21.56
N LEU A 175 2.04 -6.59 -20.48
CA LEU A 175 0.78 -5.85 -20.52
C LEU A 175 0.88 -4.61 -21.42
N ARG A 176 1.95 -3.82 -21.31
CA ARG A 176 2.23 -2.69 -22.19
C ARG A 176 2.20 -3.13 -23.68
N ALA A 177 2.94 -4.17 -23.99
CA ALA A 177 3.10 -4.64 -25.37
C ALA A 177 1.79 -5.19 -25.98
N VAL A 178 1.00 -5.95 -25.21
CA VAL A 178 -0.28 -6.50 -25.71
C VAL A 178 -1.37 -5.43 -25.82
N MET A 179 -1.21 -4.29 -25.14
CA MET A 179 -2.03 -3.10 -25.34
C MET A 179 -1.61 -2.32 -26.60
N GLY A 180 -0.48 -2.64 -27.20
CA GLY A 180 0.06 -1.98 -28.38
C GLY A 180 0.80 -0.67 -28.07
N GLU A 181 1.18 -0.45 -26.81
CA GLU A 181 1.88 0.76 -26.38
C GLU A 181 3.39 0.63 -26.63
N GLU A 182 3.98 1.67 -27.21
CA GLU A 182 5.45 1.75 -27.40
C GLU A 182 6.15 1.97 -26.05
N SER A 183 5.53 2.74 -25.16
CA SER A 183 6.06 3.04 -23.84
C SER A 183 4.97 2.98 -22.77
N LEU A 184 5.36 2.71 -21.53
CA LEU A 184 4.47 2.59 -20.38
C LEU A 184 4.18 3.95 -19.77
N ASN A 185 2.92 4.43 -19.83
CA ASN A 185 2.48 5.49 -18.95
C ASN A 185 1.94 4.85 -17.66
N TYR A 186 2.40 5.35 -16.52
CA TYR A 186 2.18 4.68 -15.24
C TYR A 186 1.95 5.66 -14.10
N LEU A 187 1.03 5.32 -13.20
CA LEU A 187 0.82 6.00 -11.92
C LEU A 187 0.80 4.95 -10.81
N GLY A 188 1.85 4.94 -10.00
CA GLY A 188 1.97 4.06 -8.85
C GLY A 188 1.90 4.83 -7.55
N TYR A 189 1.11 4.31 -6.61
CA TYR A 189 1.01 4.82 -5.26
C TYR A 189 1.75 3.89 -4.29
N SER A 190 2.47 4.44 -3.30
CA SER A 190 3.05 3.65 -2.21
C SER A 190 3.95 2.52 -2.75
N TYR A 191 3.72 1.27 -2.38
CA TYR A 191 4.41 0.11 -2.98
C TYR A 191 4.38 0.13 -4.53
N GLY A 192 3.34 0.69 -5.16
CA GLY A 192 3.29 0.83 -6.60
C GLY A 192 4.44 1.68 -7.18
N THR A 193 5.09 2.49 -6.37
CA THR A 193 6.32 3.19 -6.75
C THR A 193 7.48 2.21 -6.89
N GLY A 194 7.55 1.21 -5.99
CA GLY A 194 8.48 0.09 -6.06
C GLY A 194 8.37 -0.71 -7.36
N LEU A 195 7.14 -1.02 -7.75
CA LEU A 195 6.88 -1.66 -9.05
C LEU A 195 7.29 -0.76 -10.21
N GLY A 196 6.99 0.56 -10.12
CA GLY A 196 7.29 1.54 -11.16
C GLY A 196 8.79 1.74 -11.38
N TYR A 197 9.57 1.96 -10.33
CA TYR A 197 11.02 2.12 -10.49
C TYR A 197 11.72 0.80 -10.89
N THR A 198 11.23 -0.35 -10.41
CA THR A 198 11.74 -1.66 -10.85
C THR A 198 11.47 -1.87 -12.35
N TYR A 199 10.29 -1.47 -12.84
CA TYR A 199 10.00 -1.48 -14.26
C TYR A 199 10.96 -0.57 -15.05
N ALA A 200 11.18 0.65 -14.58
CA ALA A 200 12.06 1.60 -15.25
C ALA A 200 13.53 1.11 -15.30
N GLU A 201 13.99 0.43 -14.25
CA GLU A 201 15.32 -0.18 -14.21
C GLU A 201 15.45 -1.34 -15.22
N LEU A 202 14.43 -2.21 -15.31
CA LEU A 202 14.44 -3.36 -16.21
C LEU A 202 14.21 -3.00 -17.68
N PHE A 203 13.42 -1.96 -17.94
CA PHE A 203 12.94 -1.59 -19.28
C PHE A 203 13.04 -0.08 -19.53
N PRO A 204 14.21 0.55 -19.38
CA PRO A 204 14.34 2.00 -19.47
C PRO A 204 13.88 2.56 -20.84
N ASP A 205 14.16 1.86 -21.94
CA ASP A 205 13.73 2.26 -23.27
C ASP A 205 12.19 2.22 -23.48
N ASN A 206 11.48 1.51 -22.61
CA ASN A 206 10.02 1.35 -22.70
C ASN A 206 9.27 2.27 -21.72
N THR A 207 9.95 3.17 -21.02
CA THR A 207 9.32 4.12 -20.10
C THR A 207 8.67 5.28 -20.86
N GLY A 208 7.43 5.59 -20.47
CA GLY A 208 6.70 6.78 -20.93
C GLY A 208 6.61 7.83 -19.82
N ARG A 209 5.41 8.31 -19.54
CA ARG A 209 5.13 9.26 -18.47
C ARG A 209 4.84 8.49 -17.19
N MET A 210 5.77 8.48 -16.26
CA MET A 210 5.67 7.73 -15.02
C MET A 210 5.59 8.68 -13.83
N VAL A 211 4.60 8.44 -12.96
CA VAL A 211 4.39 9.16 -11.70
C VAL A 211 4.47 8.16 -10.56
N LEU A 212 5.34 8.44 -9.59
CA LEU A 212 5.59 7.62 -8.42
C LEU A 212 5.23 8.43 -7.17
N ASP A 213 4.04 8.19 -6.61
CA ASP A 213 3.45 8.99 -5.54
C ASP A 213 3.48 8.25 -4.20
N GLY A 214 4.03 8.89 -3.17
CA GLY A 214 4.34 8.25 -1.90
C GLY A 214 5.45 7.22 -2.06
N ALA A 215 6.61 7.69 -2.49
CA ALA A 215 7.70 6.86 -2.97
C ALA A 215 8.39 6.06 -1.87
N LEU A 216 8.76 4.81 -2.20
CA LEU A 216 9.69 3.99 -1.42
C LEU A 216 11.12 4.28 -1.88
N ASP A 217 12.06 4.31 -0.93
CA ASP A 217 13.49 4.33 -1.22
C ASP A 217 13.98 2.89 -1.43
N PRO A 218 14.48 2.52 -2.64
CA PRO A 218 14.96 1.18 -2.91
C PRO A 218 16.19 0.77 -2.10
N SER A 219 16.97 1.74 -1.61
CA SER A 219 18.21 1.48 -0.86
C SER A 219 17.98 0.97 0.57
N LEU A 220 16.76 1.14 1.10
CA LEU A 220 16.43 0.77 2.47
C LEU A 220 16.20 -0.73 2.63
N SER A 221 16.72 -1.27 3.72
CA SER A 221 16.39 -2.62 4.20
C SER A 221 14.94 -2.70 4.71
N ALA A 222 14.43 -3.91 4.91
CA ALA A 222 13.10 -4.12 5.51
C ALA A 222 13.02 -3.50 6.92
N GLU A 223 14.10 -3.59 7.69
CA GLU A 223 14.21 -3.02 9.04
C GLU A 223 14.14 -1.50 9.03
N GLU A 224 14.88 -0.83 8.12
CA GLU A 224 14.86 0.63 7.99
C GLU A 224 13.49 1.14 7.53
N ILE A 225 12.79 0.39 6.67
CA ILE A 225 11.41 0.71 6.28
C ILE A 225 10.47 0.59 7.47
N ASP A 226 10.56 -0.49 8.25
CA ASP A 226 9.73 -0.69 9.44
C ASP A 226 9.94 0.45 10.46
N LEU A 227 11.19 0.80 10.77
CA LEU A 227 11.52 1.90 11.68
C LEU A 227 11.02 3.25 11.16
N GLY A 228 11.20 3.53 9.87
CA GLY A 228 10.71 4.75 9.24
C GLY A 228 9.19 4.85 9.25
N MET A 229 8.46 3.74 9.05
CA MET A 229 7.01 3.70 9.19
C MET A 229 6.56 3.90 10.66
N ALA A 230 7.28 3.32 11.61
CA ALA A 230 7.01 3.53 13.03
C ALA A 230 7.12 5.02 13.40
N GLU A 231 8.24 5.64 13.04
CA GLU A 231 8.52 7.07 13.28
C GLU A 231 7.51 7.97 12.57
N GLY A 232 7.21 7.71 11.28
CA GLY A 232 6.24 8.49 10.50
C GLY A 232 4.84 8.48 11.12
N ASN A 233 4.39 7.34 11.66
CA ASN A 233 3.12 7.25 12.37
C ASN A 233 3.11 8.01 13.71
N GLU A 234 4.23 8.03 14.45
CA GLU A 234 4.34 8.82 15.68
C GLU A 234 4.27 10.32 15.39
N ILE A 235 5.03 10.79 14.38
CA ILE A 235 5.01 12.20 13.92
C ILE A 235 3.59 12.59 13.46
N ALA A 236 2.92 11.73 12.69
CA ALA A 236 1.54 12.01 12.26
C ALA A 236 0.55 12.08 13.43
N LEU A 237 0.76 11.29 14.50
CA LEU A 237 -0.04 11.41 15.72
C LEU A 237 0.22 12.76 16.43
N GLU A 238 1.45 13.21 16.50
CA GLU A 238 1.79 14.53 17.07
C GLU A 238 1.11 15.66 16.28
N SER A 239 1.23 15.63 14.93
CA SER A 239 0.55 16.58 14.04
C SER A 239 -0.98 16.59 14.23
N TYR A 240 -1.58 15.40 14.35
CA TYR A 240 -3.01 15.28 14.64
C TYR A 240 -3.38 15.89 15.99
N VAL A 241 -2.62 15.61 17.05
CA VAL A 241 -2.89 16.13 18.40
C VAL A 241 -2.80 17.66 18.40
N GLU A 242 -1.78 18.22 17.76
CA GLU A 242 -1.61 19.69 17.64
C GLU A 242 -2.82 20.30 16.92
N ALA A 243 -3.21 19.77 15.78
CA ALA A 243 -4.37 20.23 15.02
C ALA A 243 -5.69 20.07 15.78
N CYS A 244 -5.85 18.95 16.52
CA CYS A 244 -7.01 18.71 17.37
C CYS A 244 -7.12 19.78 18.47
N GLN A 245 -6.06 20.01 19.21
CA GLN A 245 -6.03 21.01 20.28
C GLN A 245 -6.18 22.45 19.76
N ALA A 246 -5.75 22.70 18.51
CA ALA A 246 -5.99 23.97 17.82
C ALA A 246 -7.44 24.13 17.28
N GLY A 247 -8.30 23.11 17.44
CA GLY A 247 -9.69 23.14 16.96
C GLY A 247 -9.84 22.98 15.45
N GLN A 248 -8.84 22.40 14.78
CA GLN A 248 -8.81 22.25 13.32
C GLN A 248 -9.43 20.92 12.83
N THR A 249 -9.81 20.03 13.73
CA THR A 249 -10.37 18.71 13.39
C THR A 249 -11.90 18.68 13.31
N GLY A 250 -12.56 19.85 13.31
CA GLY A 250 -14.01 19.99 13.08
C GLY A 250 -14.91 19.59 14.25
N ALA A 251 -14.35 19.20 15.40
CA ALA A 251 -15.06 18.87 16.63
C ALA A 251 -14.24 19.29 17.85
N ASP A 252 -14.88 19.30 19.04
CA ASP A 252 -14.15 19.56 20.29
C ASP A 252 -13.12 18.45 20.53
N CYS A 253 -11.87 18.85 20.73
CA CYS A 253 -10.77 17.94 20.97
C CYS A 253 -10.91 17.26 22.35
N PRO A 254 -10.93 15.93 22.46
CA PRO A 254 -10.97 15.27 23.76
C PRO A 254 -9.63 15.22 24.48
N LEU A 255 -8.54 15.58 23.76
CA LEU A 255 -7.17 15.57 24.28
C LEU A 255 -6.83 16.92 24.91
N SER A 256 -6.07 16.89 25.99
CA SER A 256 -5.80 18.08 26.81
C SER A 256 -4.32 18.17 27.25
N GLY A 257 -3.88 19.38 27.59
CA GLY A 257 -2.51 19.67 28.00
C GLY A 257 -1.66 20.13 26.83
N GLU A 258 -0.35 19.94 26.91
CA GLU A 258 0.59 20.12 25.79
C GLU A 258 0.46 18.95 24.82
N VAL A 259 1.07 19.04 23.61
CA VAL A 259 0.99 17.99 22.58
C VAL A 259 1.42 16.62 23.12
N GLU A 260 2.53 16.56 23.84
CA GLU A 260 3.03 15.34 24.44
C GLU A 260 2.02 14.69 25.43
N ASN A 261 1.25 15.51 26.16
CA ASN A 261 0.19 14.99 27.03
C ASN A 261 -0.96 14.41 26.22
N GLY A 262 -1.32 15.01 25.10
CA GLY A 262 -2.34 14.50 24.19
C GLY A 262 -1.93 13.15 23.57
N VAL A 263 -0.70 13.05 23.09
CA VAL A 263 -0.10 11.79 22.58
C VAL A 263 -0.11 10.73 23.67
N GLN A 264 0.31 11.08 24.91
CA GLN A 264 0.31 10.15 26.04
C GLN A 264 -1.11 9.65 26.37
N GLN A 265 -2.15 10.49 26.28
CA GLN A 265 -3.54 10.07 26.49
C GLN A 265 -4.00 9.03 25.44
N VAL A 266 -3.58 9.18 24.18
CA VAL A 266 -3.85 8.17 23.13
C VAL A 266 -3.12 6.86 23.43
N ARG A 267 -1.85 6.94 23.81
CA ARG A 267 -1.03 5.78 24.19
C ARG A 267 -1.63 5.03 25.37
N ASP A 268 -2.03 5.74 26.42
CA ASP A 268 -2.65 5.16 27.61
C ASP A 268 -4.00 4.49 27.28
N LEU A 269 -4.77 5.07 26.36
CA LEU A 269 -6.02 4.47 25.86
C LEU A 269 -5.76 3.12 25.19
N ILE A 270 -4.79 3.06 24.27
CA ILE A 270 -4.39 1.84 23.57
C ILE A 270 -3.90 0.78 24.57
N ALA A 271 -2.98 1.13 25.47
CA ALA A 271 -2.41 0.24 26.47
C ALA A 271 -3.48 -0.31 27.43
N SER A 272 -4.40 0.55 27.87
CA SER A 272 -5.52 0.14 28.72
C SER A 272 -6.45 -0.85 28.00
N ALA A 273 -6.76 -0.60 26.72
CA ALA A 273 -7.61 -1.48 25.92
C ALA A 273 -6.92 -2.81 25.56
N ASN A 274 -5.60 -2.87 25.50
CA ASN A 274 -4.85 -4.13 25.36
C ASN A 274 -4.88 -4.96 26.65
N THR A 275 -4.89 -4.30 27.81
CA THR A 275 -4.99 -5.00 29.10
C THR A 275 -6.43 -5.43 29.40
N SER A 276 -7.40 -4.60 29.05
CA SER A 276 -8.83 -4.82 29.27
C SER A 276 -9.61 -4.23 28.09
N PRO A 277 -10.02 -5.07 27.11
CA PRO A 277 -10.73 -4.60 25.93
C PRO A 277 -11.91 -3.70 26.28
N MET A 278 -12.04 -2.58 25.57
CA MET A 278 -13.05 -1.57 25.83
C MET A 278 -14.41 -1.98 25.27
N GLY A 279 -15.47 -1.84 26.05
CA GLY A 279 -16.84 -2.15 25.63
C GLY A 279 -17.39 -1.18 24.58
N THR A 280 -18.44 -1.62 23.91
CA THR A 280 -19.22 -0.81 22.97
C THR A 280 -20.67 -0.71 23.45
N SER A 281 -21.49 0.07 22.72
CA SER A 281 -22.94 0.12 22.94
C SER A 281 -23.66 -1.21 22.63
N GLU A 282 -23.02 -2.09 21.84
CA GLU A 282 -23.53 -3.43 21.57
C GLU A 282 -23.08 -4.40 22.65
N PRO A 283 -24.01 -5.20 23.25
CA PRO A 283 -23.64 -6.22 24.21
C PRO A 283 -22.64 -7.22 23.61
N ASP A 284 -21.65 -7.61 24.38
CA ASP A 284 -20.63 -8.61 24.04
C ASP A 284 -19.64 -8.20 22.93
N GLN A 285 -19.69 -6.96 22.41
CA GLN A 285 -18.70 -6.43 21.51
C GLN A 285 -17.67 -5.60 22.29
N GLN A 286 -16.40 -5.92 22.09
CA GLN A 286 -15.26 -5.21 22.70
C GLN A 286 -14.21 -4.90 21.65
N VAL A 287 -13.40 -3.88 21.91
CA VAL A 287 -12.29 -3.44 21.05
C VAL A 287 -10.99 -3.51 21.83
N THR A 288 -9.99 -4.16 21.26
CA THR A 288 -8.64 -4.22 21.83
C THR A 288 -7.84 -2.97 21.49
N GLY A 289 -6.75 -2.71 22.21
CA GLY A 289 -5.86 -1.61 21.89
C GLY A 289 -5.20 -1.76 20.51
N ASP A 290 -4.90 -2.98 20.07
CA ASP A 290 -4.36 -3.24 18.72
C ASP A 290 -5.36 -2.85 17.63
N GLN A 291 -6.64 -3.14 17.82
CA GLN A 291 -7.69 -2.68 16.90
C GLN A 291 -7.82 -1.14 16.91
N MET A 292 -7.72 -0.52 18.09
CA MET A 292 -7.70 0.95 18.18
C MET A 292 -6.49 1.54 17.45
N SER A 293 -5.30 0.99 17.70
CA SER A 293 -4.05 1.38 17.04
C SER A 293 -4.16 1.30 15.52
N GLN A 294 -4.72 0.21 14.99
CA GLN A 294 -4.93 0.03 13.55
C GLN A 294 -5.87 1.09 12.97
N VAL A 295 -6.98 1.40 13.65
CA VAL A 295 -7.93 2.44 13.21
C VAL A 295 -7.29 3.82 13.25
N ILE A 296 -6.53 4.14 14.31
CA ILE A 296 -5.83 5.42 14.45
C ILE A 296 -4.83 5.59 13.30
N ARG A 297 -3.95 4.62 13.07
CA ARG A 297 -2.97 4.66 11.97
C ARG A 297 -3.64 4.83 10.59
N GLY A 298 -4.74 4.10 10.35
CA GLY A 298 -5.52 4.24 9.12
C GLY A 298 -6.13 5.63 8.93
N ALA A 299 -6.57 6.27 10.00
CA ALA A 299 -7.09 7.64 9.97
C ALA A 299 -5.97 8.69 9.78
N LEU A 300 -4.81 8.48 10.40
CA LEU A 300 -3.61 9.31 10.22
C LEU A 300 -3.12 9.23 8.77
N SER A 301 -2.99 8.00 8.23
CA SER A 301 -2.53 7.76 6.85
C SER A 301 -3.40 8.43 5.78
N THR A 302 -4.67 8.66 6.05
CA THR A 302 -5.60 9.29 5.11
C THR A 302 -6.01 10.71 5.50
N ALA A 303 -5.38 11.29 6.51
CA ALA A 303 -5.71 12.60 7.10
C ALA A 303 -7.19 12.76 7.49
N ARG A 304 -7.88 11.64 7.85
CA ARG A 304 -9.28 11.67 8.32
C ARG A 304 -9.38 12.07 9.78
N TRP A 305 -8.84 13.21 10.11
CA TRP A 305 -8.69 13.68 11.47
C TRP A 305 -10.02 13.98 12.17
N GLN A 306 -11.04 14.42 11.42
CA GLN A 306 -12.39 14.60 11.98
C GLN A 306 -13.01 13.26 12.43
N GLU A 307 -12.82 12.20 11.64
CA GLU A 307 -13.31 10.87 11.97
C GLU A 307 -12.54 10.30 13.17
N LEU A 308 -11.23 10.53 13.24
CA LEU A 308 -10.40 10.13 14.37
C LEU A 308 -10.86 10.83 15.66
N THR A 309 -11.11 12.14 15.62
CA THR A 309 -11.65 12.89 16.76
C THR A 309 -13.01 12.35 17.20
N ALA A 310 -13.88 11.99 16.24
CA ALA A 310 -15.17 11.40 16.53
C ALA A 310 -15.07 10.00 17.16
N ALA A 311 -14.01 9.24 16.89
CA ALA A 311 -13.77 7.94 17.52
C ALA A 311 -13.15 8.08 18.92
N LEU A 312 -12.19 8.99 19.09
CA LEU A 312 -11.50 9.21 20.36
C LEU A 312 -12.42 9.83 21.43
N THR A 313 -13.32 10.75 21.03
CA THR A 313 -14.17 11.48 21.99
C THR A 313 -14.99 10.55 22.90
N PRO A 314 -15.85 9.64 22.39
CA PRO A 314 -16.60 8.72 23.24
C PRO A 314 -15.71 7.71 23.97
N ALA A 315 -14.62 7.25 23.36
CA ALA A 315 -13.71 6.32 24.00
C ALA A 315 -13.06 6.94 25.25
N ILE A 316 -12.57 8.17 25.15
CA ILE A 316 -11.90 8.87 26.26
C ILE A 316 -12.91 9.36 27.33
N THR A 317 -14.05 9.93 26.90
CA THR A 317 -14.95 10.62 27.84
C THR A 317 -16.01 9.72 28.46
N GLN A 318 -16.34 8.57 27.81
CA GLN A 318 -17.46 7.71 28.20
C GLN A 318 -17.02 6.23 28.34
N GLY A 319 -15.82 5.85 27.90
CA GLY A 319 -15.39 4.45 27.84
C GLY A 319 -16.14 3.64 26.79
N ASP A 320 -16.60 4.28 25.70
CA ASP A 320 -17.37 3.66 24.62
C ASP A 320 -16.56 3.60 23.33
N ALA A 321 -16.19 2.38 22.90
CA ALA A 321 -15.41 2.09 21.71
C ALA A 321 -16.26 1.78 20.47
N SER A 322 -17.57 2.10 20.43
CA SER A 322 -18.47 1.74 19.32
C SER A 322 -17.98 2.26 17.97
N VAL A 323 -17.42 3.48 17.91
CA VAL A 323 -16.92 4.06 16.64
C VAL A 323 -15.67 3.34 16.19
N PHE A 324 -14.78 2.97 17.10
CA PHE A 324 -13.61 2.13 16.79
C PHE A 324 -14.02 0.75 16.26
N ALA A 325 -15.02 0.12 16.88
CA ALA A 325 -15.55 -1.18 16.42
C ALA A 325 -16.09 -1.10 15.00
N LEU A 326 -16.85 -0.06 14.68
CA LEU A 326 -17.38 0.16 13.34
C LEU A 326 -16.26 0.33 12.31
N ALA A 327 -15.27 1.16 12.61
CA ALA A 327 -14.13 1.42 11.72
C ALA A 327 -13.28 0.16 11.53
N ALA A 328 -12.97 -0.59 12.60
CA ALA A 328 -12.22 -1.85 12.52
C ALA A 328 -12.94 -2.90 11.67
N ASN A 329 -14.26 -3.03 11.82
CA ASN A 329 -15.06 -3.93 10.99
C ASN A 329 -15.06 -3.54 9.51
N GLN A 330 -15.11 -2.24 9.19
CA GLN A 330 -15.01 -1.76 7.82
C GLN A 330 -13.63 -2.07 7.21
N MET A 331 -12.56 -1.85 7.97
CA MET A 331 -11.20 -2.18 7.53
C MET A 331 -11.05 -3.69 7.24
N THR A 332 -11.55 -4.55 8.13
CA THR A 332 -11.51 -6.01 7.95
C THR A 332 -12.29 -6.46 6.70
N GLN A 333 -13.42 -5.83 6.40
CA GLN A 333 -14.20 -6.14 5.20
C GLN A 333 -13.51 -5.66 3.91
N SER A 334 -12.75 -4.58 3.99
CA SER A 334 -12.04 -3.98 2.85
C SER A 334 -10.69 -4.66 2.56
N ALA A 335 -10.09 -5.35 3.54
CA ALA A 335 -8.82 -6.05 3.41
C ALA A 335 -9.00 -7.52 3.87
N PRO A 336 -9.42 -8.42 2.99
CA PRO A 336 -9.57 -9.83 3.33
C PRO A 336 -8.22 -10.47 3.72
N ALA A 337 -8.28 -11.56 4.50
CA ALA A 337 -7.08 -12.27 4.98
C ALA A 337 -6.11 -12.69 3.86
N ALA A 338 -6.63 -12.99 2.68
CA ALA A 338 -5.82 -13.27 1.47
C ALA A 338 -4.92 -12.09 1.10
N SER A 339 -5.37 -10.83 1.27
CA SER A 339 -4.56 -9.64 0.96
C SER A 339 -3.34 -9.52 1.87
N MET A 340 -3.46 -9.91 3.15
CA MET A 340 -2.36 -9.92 4.11
C MET A 340 -1.31 -10.98 3.72
N ALA A 341 -1.72 -12.20 3.39
CA ALA A 341 -0.82 -13.25 2.94
C ALA A 341 -0.10 -12.87 1.63
N THR A 342 -0.83 -12.25 0.70
CA THR A 342 -0.25 -11.74 -0.55
C THR A 342 0.78 -10.64 -0.30
N MET A 343 0.49 -9.73 0.63
CA MET A 343 1.44 -8.68 1.04
C MET A 343 2.73 -9.30 1.61
N ILE A 344 2.60 -10.25 2.54
CA ILE A 344 3.73 -10.98 3.11
C ILE A 344 4.53 -11.68 2.01
N ALA A 345 3.86 -12.43 1.13
CA ALA A 345 4.52 -13.17 0.06
C ALA A 345 5.35 -12.27 -0.86
N ILE A 346 4.81 -11.13 -1.28
CA ILE A 346 5.51 -10.17 -2.15
C ILE A 346 6.68 -9.51 -1.41
N MET A 347 6.44 -9.02 -0.19
CA MET A 347 7.48 -8.36 0.60
C MET A 347 8.66 -9.29 0.88
N CYS A 348 8.38 -10.57 1.18
CA CYS A 348 9.43 -11.54 1.49
C CYS A 348 10.21 -12.02 0.25
N GLN A 349 9.61 -11.98 -0.94
CA GLN A 349 10.35 -12.16 -2.19
C GLN A 349 11.31 -10.98 -2.45
N ASP A 350 10.81 -9.76 -2.26
CA ASP A 350 11.53 -8.53 -2.58
C ASP A 350 12.66 -8.26 -1.59
N ARG A 351 12.44 -8.56 -0.31
CA ARG A 351 13.39 -8.35 0.81
C ARG A 351 13.43 -9.57 1.71
N PRO A 352 14.18 -10.61 1.31
CA PRO A 352 14.34 -11.82 2.12
C PRO A 352 15.04 -11.51 3.45
N SER A 353 14.64 -12.22 4.50
CA SER A 353 15.21 -12.04 5.84
C SER A 353 16.72 -12.24 5.86
N GLN A 354 17.41 -11.40 6.61
CA GLN A 354 18.84 -11.47 6.88
C GLN A 354 19.16 -11.49 8.38
N GLY A 355 18.13 -11.37 9.24
CA GLY A 355 18.26 -11.27 10.68
C GLY A 355 18.22 -12.60 11.43
N ASP A 356 18.38 -12.48 12.73
CA ASP A 356 18.24 -13.56 13.71
C ASP A 356 17.48 -13.06 14.98
N MET A 357 17.26 -13.94 15.96
CA MET A 357 16.53 -13.61 17.17
C MET A 357 17.09 -12.37 17.89
N ASN A 358 18.41 -12.17 17.89
CA ASN A 358 19.01 -11.02 18.56
C ASN A 358 18.75 -9.71 17.79
N SER A 359 18.87 -9.74 16.45
CA SER A 359 18.58 -8.56 15.62
C SER A 359 17.10 -8.18 15.70
N TRP A 360 16.18 -9.16 15.72
CA TRP A 360 14.74 -8.90 15.85
C TRP A 360 14.36 -8.32 17.22
N GLU A 361 14.98 -8.78 18.30
CA GLU A 361 14.76 -8.23 19.65
C GLU A 361 15.27 -6.78 19.73
N ASN A 362 16.47 -6.50 19.17
CA ASN A 362 17.02 -5.15 19.10
C ASN A 362 16.12 -4.21 18.28
N GLN A 363 15.65 -4.66 17.11
CA GLN A 363 14.72 -3.89 16.26
C GLN A 363 13.40 -3.60 17.00
N TYR A 364 12.87 -4.58 17.74
CA TYR A 364 11.67 -4.40 18.55
C TYR A 364 11.87 -3.33 19.64
N GLU A 365 13.01 -3.32 20.31
CA GLU A 365 13.36 -2.32 21.31
C GLU A 365 13.53 -0.93 20.68
N GLU A 366 14.29 -0.82 19.59
CA GLU A 366 14.53 0.43 18.87
C GLU A 366 13.23 1.03 18.32
N ALA A 367 12.36 0.24 17.74
CA ALA A 367 11.08 0.73 17.22
C ALA A 367 10.18 1.30 18.34
N GLN A 368 10.26 0.77 19.56
CA GLN A 368 9.54 1.34 20.71
C GLN A 368 10.19 2.62 21.26
N GLU A 369 11.49 2.83 21.02
CA GLU A 369 12.16 4.09 21.35
C GLU A 369 11.77 5.20 20.38
N VAL A 370 11.73 4.91 19.07
CA VAL A 370 11.37 5.91 18.03
C VAL A 370 9.86 6.14 17.95
N SER A 371 9.05 5.14 18.25
CA SER A 371 7.58 5.23 18.25
C SER A 371 6.99 4.50 19.44
N PRO A 372 6.94 5.15 20.61
CA PRO A 372 6.37 4.54 21.81
C PRO A 372 4.88 4.19 21.72
N THR A 373 4.16 4.75 20.74
CA THR A 373 2.73 4.46 20.50
C THR A 373 2.53 3.30 19.52
N PHE A 374 3.30 3.24 18.43
CA PHE A 374 3.06 2.32 17.33
C PHE A 374 4.23 1.39 17.01
N GLY A 375 5.41 1.58 17.60
CA GLY A 375 6.64 0.87 17.25
C GLY A 375 6.47 -0.65 17.22
N ALA A 376 5.80 -1.22 18.21
CA ALA A 376 5.55 -2.65 18.25
C ALA A 376 4.75 -3.23 17.06
N ALA A 377 4.05 -2.39 16.29
CA ALA A 377 3.30 -2.82 15.10
C ALA A 377 4.17 -2.89 13.82
N TRP A 378 5.42 -2.39 13.86
CA TRP A 378 6.30 -2.21 12.70
C TRP A 378 7.66 -2.88 12.88
N THR A 379 7.75 -4.04 13.55
CA THR A 379 9.03 -4.66 13.91
C THR A 379 9.17 -6.09 13.43
N ASN A 380 8.25 -6.57 12.63
CA ASN A 380 8.14 -8.01 12.40
C ASN A 380 8.42 -8.44 10.96
N SER A 381 8.75 -7.50 10.05
CA SER A 381 8.89 -7.80 8.62
C SER A 381 9.98 -8.82 8.36
N ASP A 382 11.18 -8.63 8.93
CA ASP A 382 12.30 -9.55 8.73
C ASP A 382 12.02 -10.92 9.36
N MET A 383 11.50 -10.97 10.61
CA MET A 383 11.10 -12.21 11.26
C MET A 383 9.97 -12.92 10.52
N THR A 384 9.01 -12.16 9.96
CA THR A 384 7.95 -12.68 9.12
C THR A 384 8.53 -13.39 7.90
N CYS A 385 9.48 -12.74 7.21
CA CYS A 385 10.09 -13.30 6.01
C CYS A 385 10.99 -14.50 6.31
N ALA A 386 11.65 -14.52 7.48
CA ALA A 386 12.36 -15.72 7.94
C ALA A 386 11.46 -16.93 8.13
N ALA A 387 10.23 -16.70 8.63
CA ALA A 387 9.25 -17.77 8.88
C ALA A 387 8.43 -18.14 7.63
N TRP A 388 8.22 -17.20 6.72
CA TRP A 388 7.50 -17.40 5.45
C TRP A 388 8.34 -18.21 4.46
N GLY A 389 9.64 -17.91 4.34
CA GLY A 389 10.49 -18.46 3.28
C GLY A 389 10.25 -17.79 1.92
N HIS A 390 10.54 -18.46 0.83
CA HIS A 390 10.28 -17.99 -0.55
C HIS A 390 11.00 -16.70 -0.96
N GLY A 391 12.21 -16.42 -0.45
CA GLY A 391 12.98 -15.19 -0.74
C GLY A 391 13.96 -15.36 -1.92
N ASN A 392 13.49 -15.59 -3.14
CA ASN A 392 14.34 -15.99 -4.26
C ASN A 392 14.68 -14.85 -5.24
N GLU A 393 13.92 -13.77 -5.26
CA GLU A 393 14.08 -12.65 -6.21
C GLU A 393 14.23 -11.30 -5.49
N PRO A 394 15.34 -11.07 -4.74
CA PRO A 394 15.50 -9.80 -4.02
C PRO A 394 15.61 -8.62 -4.99
N LEU A 395 14.99 -7.50 -4.62
CA LEU A 395 15.09 -6.27 -5.38
C LEU A 395 16.51 -5.70 -5.30
N PRO A 396 17.00 -5.07 -6.39
CA PRO A 396 18.24 -4.30 -6.33
C PRO A 396 18.07 -3.07 -5.44
N ALA A 397 19.09 -2.75 -4.64
CA ALA A 397 19.11 -1.56 -3.80
C ALA A 397 19.47 -0.28 -4.57
N ASP A 398 20.24 -0.42 -5.63
CA ASP A 398 20.68 0.69 -6.48
C ASP A 398 19.79 0.73 -7.73
N ILE A 399 18.94 1.75 -7.83
CA ILE A 399 18.02 1.97 -8.95
C ILE A 399 18.38 3.31 -9.61
N THR A 400 18.89 3.27 -10.81
CA THR A 400 19.21 4.48 -11.58
C THR A 400 18.27 4.70 -12.77
N ALA A 401 17.71 3.63 -13.29
CA ALA A 401 16.90 3.61 -14.50
C ALA A 401 17.57 4.38 -15.66
N GLU A 402 18.89 4.12 -15.88
CA GLU A 402 19.70 4.83 -16.89
C GLU A 402 19.05 4.74 -18.27
N GLY A 403 18.77 5.90 -18.88
CA GLY A 403 18.13 6.00 -20.20
C GLY A 403 16.60 6.06 -20.17
N ALA A 404 15.97 5.94 -19.00
CA ALA A 404 14.53 6.08 -18.87
C ALA A 404 14.05 7.51 -19.20
N SER A 405 12.80 7.62 -19.67
CA SER A 405 12.10 8.90 -19.78
C SER A 405 12.01 9.59 -18.41
N PRO A 406 11.80 10.92 -18.36
CA PRO A 406 11.63 11.61 -17.07
C PRO A 406 10.55 10.98 -16.19
N ILE A 407 10.87 10.76 -14.92
CA ILE A 407 10.01 10.16 -13.91
C ILE A 407 9.65 11.22 -12.86
N LEU A 408 8.36 11.46 -12.64
CA LEU A 408 7.88 12.37 -11.62
C LEU A 408 7.69 11.64 -10.29
N VAL A 409 8.51 11.97 -9.31
CA VAL A 409 8.42 11.44 -7.95
C VAL A 409 7.66 12.45 -7.08
N VAL A 410 6.62 12.00 -6.40
CA VAL A 410 5.78 12.87 -5.56
C VAL A 410 5.96 12.46 -4.10
N GLY A 411 6.30 13.44 -3.25
CA GLY A 411 6.47 13.24 -1.81
C GLY A 411 5.58 14.18 -1.01
N THR A 412 4.99 13.66 0.08
CA THR A 412 4.21 14.43 1.05
C THR A 412 5.01 14.61 2.33
N THR A 413 5.13 15.85 2.84
CA THR A 413 6.00 16.15 3.99
C THR A 413 5.58 15.47 5.29
N GLY A 414 4.28 15.25 5.49
CA GLY A 414 3.72 14.54 6.66
C GLY A 414 3.20 13.16 6.31
N ASP A 415 3.81 12.45 5.34
CA ASP A 415 3.42 11.08 4.99
C ASP A 415 3.83 10.10 6.10
N PRO A 416 2.86 9.43 6.76
CA PRO A 416 3.18 8.51 7.86
C PRO A 416 3.64 7.12 7.41
N ALA A 417 3.50 6.78 6.12
CA ALA A 417 3.77 5.45 5.61
C ALA A 417 4.99 5.39 4.69
N THR A 418 5.15 6.41 3.84
CA THR A 418 6.33 6.56 2.97
C THR A 418 6.89 7.95 3.20
N ARG A 419 7.89 8.01 4.07
CA ARG A 419 8.45 9.28 4.55
C ARG A 419 8.94 10.14 3.38
N TYR A 420 8.81 11.46 3.54
CA TYR A 420 9.18 12.43 2.51
C TYR A 420 10.64 12.27 2.05
N GLU A 421 11.54 11.98 2.98
CA GLU A 421 12.97 11.75 2.70
C GLU A 421 13.20 10.57 1.73
N TRP A 422 12.30 9.60 1.69
CA TRP A 422 12.38 8.49 0.73
C TRP A 422 12.04 8.93 -0.70
N ALA A 423 11.13 9.89 -0.84
CA ALA A 423 10.82 10.48 -2.15
C ALA A 423 11.99 11.35 -2.65
N GLU A 424 12.65 12.11 -1.74
CA GLU A 424 13.87 12.85 -2.07
C GLU A 424 14.98 11.89 -2.52
N ALA A 425 15.23 10.82 -1.74
CA ALA A 425 16.25 9.83 -2.05
C ALA A 425 16.00 9.12 -3.39
N LEU A 426 14.77 8.70 -3.68
CA LEU A 426 14.42 8.09 -4.96
C LEU A 426 14.61 9.06 -6.13
N ALA A 427 14.18 10.32 -5.99
CA ALA A 427 14.34 11.32 -7.04
C ALA A 427 15.82 11.61 -7.34
N GLU A 428 16.69 11.57 -6.32
CA GLU A 428 18.14 11.73 -6.48
C GLU A 428 18.82 10.49 -7.08
N GLN A 429 18.33 9.28 -6.78
CA GLN A 429 18.89 8.03 -7.33
C GLN A 429 18.59 7.85 -8.82
N LEU A 430 17.40 8.23 -9.25
CA LEU A 430 16.98 8.11 -10.65
C LEU A 430 17.71 9.12 -11.54
N ASP A 431 18.36 8.68 -12.61
CA ASP A 431 19.04 9.57 -13.59
C ASP A 431 18.11 10.64 -14.17
N SER A 432 16.81 10.33 -14.27
CA SER A 432 15.77 11.21 -14.81
C SER A 432 14.66 11.52 -13.80
N GLY A 433 14.96 11.43 -12.49
CA GLY A 433 14.02 11.72 -11.42
C GLY A 433 13.74 13.22 -11.27
N HIS A 434 12.47 13.57 -11.02
CA HIS A 434 12.01 14.94 -10.74
C HIS A 434 11.10 14.93 -9.53
N LEU A 435 11.50 15.66 -8.46
CA LEU A 435 10.71 15.73 -7.23
C LEU A 435 9.60 16.77 -7.32
N LEU A 436 8.42 16.40 -6.87
CA LEU A 436 7.28 17.28 -6.62
C LEU A 436 6.86 17.13 -5.16
N THR A 437 6.91 18.20 -4.40
CA THR A 437 6.63 18.20 -2.97
C THR A 437 5.22 18.71 -2.66
N TRP A 438 4.53 18.01 -1.78
CA TRP A 438 3.32 18.50 -1.13
C TRP A 438 3.53 18.73 0.36
N GLU A 439 3.31 19.97 0.83
CA GLU A 439 3.18 20.26 2.25
C GLU A 439 1.79 19.80 2.72
N GLY A 440 1.68 18.55 3.14
CA GLY A 440 0.44 17.88 3.52
C GLY A 440 0.66 16.80 4.56
N GLU A 441 -0.44 16.18 5.03
CA GLU A 441 -0.45 15.26 6.17
C GLU A 441 -1.05 13.89 5.80
N SER A 442 -1.01 13.49 4.55
CA SER A 442 -1.57 12.19 4.15
C SER A 442 -0.57 11.33 3.42
N HIS A 443 -0.79 10.03 3.47
CA HIS A 443 -0.10 9.08 2.62
C HIS A 443 -0.50 9.28 1.16
N CYS A 444 0.50 9.57 0.30
CA CYS A 444 0.35 10.00 -1.08
C CYS A 444 -0.35 11.37 -1.23
N ALA A 445 -0.21 11.99 -2.39
CA ALA A 445 -0.62 13.37 -2.66
C ALA A 445 -1.67 13.50 -3.77
N TYR A 446 -1.54 12.77 -4.89
CA TYR A 446 -2.44 12.89 -6.03
C TYR A 446 -3.83 12.36 -5.71
N GLY A 447 -4.84 13.18 -5.97
CA GLY A 447 -6.23 12.86 -5.62
C GLY A 447 -6.59 13.09 -4.14
N ARG A 448 -5.69 13.74 -3.35
CA ARG A 448 -5.91 14.03 -1.92
C ARG A 448 -6.35 15.47 -1.62
N GLY A 449 -6.76 16.22 -2.63
CA GLY A 449 -7.38 17.55 -2.47
C GLY A 449 -6.48 18.72 -2.85
N SER A 450 -5.17 18.56 -3.03
CA SER A 450 -4.30 19.61 -3.53
C SER A 450 -4.50 19.83 -5.03
N SER A 451 -5.03 21.00 -5.41
CA SER A 451 -5.17 21.37 -6.83
C SER A 451 -3.82 21.66 -7.50
N CYS A 452 -2.81 22.05 -6.73
CA CYS A 452 -1.45 22.25 -7.21
C CYS A 452 -0.83 20.91 -7.64
N ILE A 453 -0.88 19.90 -6.77
CA ILE A 453 -0.40 18.54 -7.07
C ILE A 453 -1.16 17.96 -8.25
N SER A 454 -2.51 17.99 -8.20
CA SER A 454 -3.34 17.44 -9.27
C SER A 454 -3.04 18.10 -10.61
N GLY A 455 -2.90 19.44 -10.64
CA GLY A 455 -2.56 20.15 -11.87
C GLY A 455 -1.16 19.84 -12.41
N ALA A 456 -0.16 19.67 -11.54
CA ALA A 456 1.21 19.33 -11.95
C ALA A 456 1.30 17.90 -12.50
N VAL A 457 0.67 16.93 -11.83
CA VAL A 457 0.61 15.53 -12.25
C VAL A 457 -0.15 15.40 -13.57
N ASP A 458 -1.32 16.03 -13.69
CA ASP A 458 -2.11 16.02 -14.91
C ASP A 458 -1.37 16.65 -16.09
N ASP A 459 -0.72 17.81 -15.90
CA ASP A 459 0.11 18.45 -16.94
C ASP A 459 1.25 17.52 -17.39
N PHE A 460 1.88 16.81 -16.47
CA PHE A 460 2.90 15.84 -16.83
C PHE A 460 2.32 14.64 -17.58
N LEU A 461 1.27 14.00 -17.05
CA LEU A 461 0.66 12.83 -17.69
C LEU A 461 0.04 13.17 -19.06
N LEU A 462 -0.67 14.29 -19.19
CA LEU A 462 -1.36 14.66 -20.43
C LEU A 462 -0.45 15.30 -21.47
N ASN A 463 0.51 16.13 -21.03
CA ASN A 463 1.28 17.02 -21.91
C ASN A 463 2.78 16.73 -21.89
N GLY A 464 3.27 15.84 -21.02
CA GLY A 464 4.70 15.59 -20.81
C GLY A 464 5.43 16.78 -20.19
N LYS A 465 4.70 17.70 -19.55
CA LYS A 465 5.28 18.92 -19.01
C LYS A 465 5.62 18.70 -17.52
N LEU A 466 6.90 18.57 -17.25
CA LEU A 466 7.41 18.52 -15.89
C LEU A 466 7.07 19.83 -15.12
N PRO A 467 6.79 19.72 -13.81
CA PRO A 467 6.75 20.88 -12.95
C PRO A 467 8.10 21.62 -12.97
N LYS A 468 8.11 22.85 -12.46
CA LYS A 468 9.39 23.55 -12.23
C LYS A 468 10.18 22.77 -11.18
N ASP A 469 11.51 22.78 -11.34
CA ASP A 469 12.40 22.22 -10.33
C ASP A 469 12.05 22.80 -8.95
N ASP A 470 12.05 21.93 -7.96
CA ASP A 470 11.73 22.26 -6.55
C ASP A 470 10.34 22.89 -6.34
N LEU A 471 9.34 22.51 -7.15
CA LEU A 471 7.97 22.95 -6.91
C LEU A 471 7.43 22.36 -5.61
N VAL A 472 7.11 23.25 -4.67
CA VAL A 472 6.41 22.92 -3.42
C VAL A 472 4.96 23.38 -3.54
N CYS A 473 4.03 22.47 -3.35
CA CYS A 473 2.61 22.71 -3.29
C CYS A 473 2.17 22.82 -1.82
N SER A 474 1.59 23.94 -1.42
CA SER A 474 1.06 24.17 -0.08
C SER A 474 -0.46 24.20 -0.10
N GLY A 475 -1.13 23.62 0.90
CA GLY A 475 -2.57 23.72 1.17
C GLY A 475 -3.44 22.71 0.46
#